data_144eb6d9660f96e23cbadde17e48ad7d
#
_entry.id   144eb6d9660f96e23cbadde17e48ad7d
#
_cell.length_a   1.000
_cell.length_b   1.000
_cell.length_c   1.000
_cell.angle_alpha   90.00
_cell.angle_beta   90.00
_cell.angle_gamma   90.00
#
_symmetry.space_group_name_H-M   'P 1'
#
loop_
_entity.id
_entity.type
_entity.pdbx_description
1 polymer ?
#
loop_
_entity_poly.entity_id
_entity_poly.type
_entity_poly.pdbx_seq_one_letter_code
_entity_poly.pdbx_strand_id
1 'polypeptide(L)'
;MNAQSISAREAAALIASGEAVLVDIREADERARSHVPGSAHAPVSRLGSAALGIAPGSTVIFHCQSGSRTAQNAGALAAAVPGCRVLLVEGGIGALAAAGVKIAEDKRAPIPIMRQVQITAGSLVLLGAVLGALVDPRFHALSAFVGAGLVFAGIMGLCPMANVLALMPWNRRAA
;
A
#
# COMPACT_ATOMS: atom_id res chain seq x y z
N MET A 1 9.19 -15.30 -18.40
CA MET A 1 9.73 -15.88 -17.14
C MET A 1 8.61 -15.88 -16.12
N ASN A 2 8.43 -16.97 -15.36
CA ASN A 2 7.35 -17.04 -14.36
C ASN A 2 7.88 -16.51 -13.02
N ALA A 3 7.12 -15.63 -12.38
CA ALA A 3 7.36 -15.24 -11.00
C ALA A 3 7.04 -16.45 -10.09
N GLN A 4 7.92 -16.73 -9.13
CA GLN A 4 7.80 -17.84 -8.19
C GLN A 4 7.48 -17.32 -6.78
N SER A 5 6.52 -17.90 -6.10
CA SER A 5 6.28 -17.62 -4.67
C SER A 5 7.36 -18.28 -3.81
N ILE A 6 7.78 -17.58 -2.77
CA ILE A 6 8.70 -18.08 -1.75
C ILE A 6 8.23 -17.75 -0.35
N SER A 7 8.62 -18.55 0.60
CA SER A 7 8.37 -18.29 2.00
C SER A 7 9.16 -17.07 2.50
N ALA A 8 8.64 -16.39 3.51
CA ALA A 8 9.34 -15.25 4.12
C ALA A 8 10.70 -15.67 4.73
N ARG A 9 10.85 -16.92 5.18
CA ARG A 9 12.12 -17.43 5.72
C ARG A 9 13.18 -17.57 4.63
N GLU A 10 12.83 -18.11 3.46
CA GLU A 10 13.73 -18.19 2.30
C GLU A 10 14.10 -16.80 1.79
N ALA A 11 13.12 -15.89 1.72
CA ALA A 11 13.37 -14.50 1.36
C ALA A 11 14.34 -13.84 2.33
N ALA A 12 14.17 -14.03 3.65
CA ALA A 12 15.06 -13.50 4.68
C ALA A 12 16.50 -13.99 4.52
N ALA A 13 16.70 -15.27 4.18
CA ALA A 13 18.02 -15.84 3.94
C ALA A 13 18.70 -15.18 2.73
N LEU A 14 18.00 -15.06 1.59
CA LEU A 14 18.51 -14.42 0.37
C LEU A 14 18.81 -12.92 0.55
N ILE A 15 18.03 -12.22 1.38
CA ILE A 15 18.26 -10.82 1.72
C ILE A 15 19.51 -10.69 2.59
N ALA A 16 19.66 -11.57 3.59
CA ALA A 16 20.77 -11.54 4.52
C ALA A 16 22.13 -11.90 3.84
N SER A 17 22.12 -12.80 2.86
CA SER A 17 23.33 -13.14 2.07
C SER A 17 23.69 -12.08 1.03
N GLY A 18 22.80 -11.13 0.74
CA GLY A 18 22.99 -10.14 -0.31
C GLY A 18 22.80 -10.69 -1.74
N GLU A 19 22.29 -11.91 -1.89
CA GLU A 19 22.08 -12.56 -3.18
C GLU A 19 20.83 -12.05 -3.92
N ALA A 20 19.97 -11.28 -3.24
CA ALA A 20 18.75 -10.77 -3.83
C ALA A 20 18.49 -9.30 -3.51
N VAL A 21 17.94 -8.59 -4.48
CA VAL A 21 17.44 -7.22 -4.30
C VAL A 21 15.99 -7.28 -3.84
N LEU A 22 15.70 -6.70 -2.67
CA LEU A 22 14.35 -6.60 -2.15
C LEU A 22 13.66 -5.33 -2.68
N VAL A 23 12.46 -5.48 -3.21
CA VAL A 23 11.64 -4.39 -3.77
C VAL A 23 10.28 -4.33 -3.08
N ASP A 24 9.99 -3.18 -2.48
CA ASP A 24 8.68 -2.87 -1.89
C ASP A 24 7.75 -2.25 -2.94
N ILE A 25 6.63 -2.92 -3.23
CA ILE A 25 5.65 -2.45 -4.20
C ILE A 25 4.45 -1.72 -3.57
N ARG A 26 4.52 -1.43 -2.27
CA ARG A 26 3.49 -0.68 -1.57
C ARG A 26 3.54 0.80 -1.94
N GLU A 27 2.44 1.49 -1.67
CA GLU A 27 2.39 2.93 -1.90
C GLU A 27 3.30 3.71 -0.93
N ALA A 28 3.62 4.95 -1.29
CA ALA A 28 4.60 5.76 -0.57
C ALA A 28 4.22 5.99 0.91
N ASP A 29 2.94 6.17 1.21
CA ASP A 29 2.43 6.36 2.56
C ASP A 29 2.55 5.11 3.44
N GLU A 30 2.41 3.91 2.85
CA GLU A 30 2.62 2.64 3.54
C GLU A 30 4.11 2.43 3.86
N ARG A 31 4.98 2.69 2.86
CA ARG A 31 6.43 2.56 3.00
C ARG A 31 7.00 3.57 3.99
N ALA A 32 6.54 4.81 3.97
CA ALA A 32 7.00 5.85 4.91
C ALA A 32 6.77 5.45 6.37
N ARG A 33 5.74 4.65 6.63
CA ARG A 33 5.38 4.19 7.97
C ARG A 33 6.20 3.02 8.46
N SER A 34 6.50 2.08 7.57
CA SER A 34 7.34 0.92 7.85
C SER A 34 7.95 0.39 6.56
N HIS A 35 9.22 0.06 6.57
CA HIS A 35 9.90 -0.52 5.41
C HIS A 35 11.11 -1.37 5.85
N VAL A 36 11.56 -2.23 4.97
CA VAL A 36 12.84 -2.92 5.15
C VAL A 36 13.97 -1.95 4.75
N PRO A 37 14.92 -1.63 5.64
CA PRO A 37 16.07 -0.79 5.28
C PRO A 37 16.84 -1.36 4.09
N GLY A 38 17.18 -0.50 3.15
CA GLY A 38 17.92 -0.90 1.93
C GLY A 38 17.03 -1.51 0.84
N SER A 39 15.74 -1.73 1.05
CA SER A 39 14.84 -2.17 -0.02
C SER A 39 14.61 -1.06 -1.05
N ALA A 40 14.57 -1.42 -2.33
CA ALA A 40 14.13 -0.51 -3.39
C ALA A 40 12.61 -0.25 -3.28
N HIS A 41 12.14 0.84 -3.90
CA HIS A 41 10.72 1.20 -3.88
C HIS A 41 10.17 1.31 -5.31
N ALA A 42 9.15 0.54 -5.61
CA ALA A 42 8.46 0.55 -6.90
C ALA A 42 6.96 0.36 -6.70
N PRO A 43 6.22 1.41 -6.31
CA PRO A 43 4.79 1.29 -6.04
C PRO A 43 4.04 0.80 -7.28
N VAL A 44 3.05 -0.08 -7.07
CA VAL A 44 2.27 -0.69 -8.17
C VAL A 44 1.65 0.37 -9.06
N SER A 45 1.21 1.49 -8.50
CA SER A 45 0.64 2.62 -9.24
C SER A 45 1.61 3.26 -10.26
N ARG A 46 2.93 3.04 -10.12
CA ARG A 46 3.99 3.60 -10.97
C ARG A 46 4.87 2.54 -11.64
N LEU A 47 4.48 1.26 -11.56
CA LEU A 47 5.32 0.15 -12.02
C LEU A 47 5.70 0.22 -13.51
N GLY A 48 4.86 0.82 -14.36
CA GLY A 48 5.12 0.96 -15.79
C GLY A 48 6.03 2.12 -16.18
N SER A 49 6.35 3.03 -15.25
CA SER A 49 7.10 4.27 -15.53
C SER A 49 8.51 4.30 -14.96
N ALA A 50 8.89 3.35 -14.11
CA ALA A 50 10.19 3.33 -13.44
C ALA A 50 11.00 2.10 -13.89
N ALA A 51 12.07 2.33 -14.63
CA ALA A 51 13.13 1.32 -14.77
C ALA A 51 13.79 1.16 -13.38
N LEU A 52 13.71 -0.03 -12.80
CA LEU A 52 14.26 -0.32 -11.47
C LEU A 52 15.80 -0.34 -11.44
N GLY A 53 16.46 -0.21 -12.61
CA GLY A 53 17.93 -0.18 -12.71
C GLY A 53 18.61 -1.46 -12.22
N ILE A 54 17.88 -2.58 -12.14
CA ILE A 54 18.39 -3.87 -11.66
C ILE A 54 19.06 -4.59 -12.83
N ALA A 55 20.30 -5.05 -12.63
CA ALA A 55 21.05 -5.73 -13.67
C ALA A 55 20.39 -7.07 -14.05
N PRO A 56 20.33 -7.43 -15.35
CA PRO A 56 19.91 -8.74 -15.78
C PRO A 56 20.71 -9.86 -15.11
N GLY A 57 20.05 -10.99 -14.84
CA GLY A 57 20.66 -12.11 -14.10
C GLY A 57 20.52 -12.02 -12.58
N SER A 58 20.10 -10.86 -12.03
CA SER A 58 19.89 -10.70 -10.60
C SER A 58 18.66 -11.45 -10.11
N THR A 59 18.66 -11.83 -8.82
CA THR A 59 17.47 -12.29 -8.12
C THR A 59 16.74 -11.08 -7.52
N VAL A 60 15.47 -10.92 -7.84
CA VAL A 60 14.62 -9.82 -7.34
C VAL A 60 13.48 -10.39 -6.52
N ILE A 61 13.37 -9.93 -5.29
CA ILE A 61 12.31 -10.33 -4.36
C ILE A 61 11.33 -9.17 -4.24
N PHE A 62 10.08 -9.39 -4.62
CA PHE A 62 9.01 -8.41 -4.43
C PHE A 62 8.17 -8.73 -3.20
N HIS A 63 7.86 -7.71 -2.41
CA HIS A 63 6.92 -7.84 -1.31
C HIS A 63 5.90 -6.70 -1.33
N CYS A 64 4.74 -6.97 -0.73
CA CYS A 64 3.73 -5.95 -0.41
C CYS A 64 3.30 -6.08 1.05
N GLN A 65 2.10 -5.64 1.41
CA GLN A 65 1.60 -5.74 2.77
C GLN A 65 1.32 -7.18 3.20
N SER A 66 0.65 -7.98 2.34
CA SER A 66 0.15 -9.33 2.66
C SER A 66 0.50 -10.42 1.64
N GLY A 67 1.22 -10.08 0.56
CA GLY A 67 1.48 -11.00 -0.56
C GLY A 67 0.42 -10.96 -1.67
N SER A 68 -0.78 -10.43 -1.40
CA SER A 68 -1.88 -10.41 -2.37
C SER A 68 -1.58 -9.52 -3.59
N ARG A 69 -1.08 -8.28 -3.40
CA ARG A 69 -0.75 -7.36 -4.50
C ARG A 69 0.37 -7.90 -5.38
N THR A 70 1.40 -8.54 -4.80
CA THR A 70 2.48 -9.16 -5.57
C THR A 70 1.96 -10.31 -6.43
N ALA A 71 1.09 -11.16 -5.89
CA ALA A 71 0.48 -12.25 -6.64
C ALA A 71 -0.40 -11.76 -7.80
N GLN A 72 -1.25 -10.74 -7.55
CA GLN A 72 -2.13 -10.16 -8.58
C GLN A 72 -1.35 -9.47 -9.71
N ASN A 73 -0.17 -8.95 -9.43
CA ASN A 73 0.65 -8.21 -10.40
C ASN A 73 1.88 -8.98 -10.87
N ALA A 74 1.94 -10.29 -10.64
CA ALA A 74 3.12 -11.13 -10.93
C ALA A 74 3.67 -10.95 -12.35
N GLY A 75 2.80 -10.90 -13.36
CA GLY A 75 3.19 -10.70 -14.76
C GLY A 75 3.81 -9.33 -15.01
N ALA A 76 3.23 -8.27 -14.45
CA ALA A 76 3.73 -6.90 -14.58
C ALA A 76 5.08 -6.73 -13.84
N LEU A 77 5.22 -7.35 -12.67
CA LEU A 77 6.47 -7.35 -11.90
C LEU A 77 7.59 -8.07 -12.66
N ALA A 78 7.31 -9.20 -13.27
CA ALA A 78 8.28 -9.92 -14.09
C ALA A 78 8.69 -9.13 -15.34
N ALA A 79 7.73 -8.40 -15.96
CA ALA A 79 8.01 -7.55 -17.10
C ALA A 79 8.84 -6.30 -16.74
N ALA A 80 8.75 -5.82 -15.50
CA ALA A 80 9.50 -4.65 -15.02
C ALA A 80 11.00 -4.93 -14.79
N VAL A 81 11.40 -6.22 -14.67
CA VAL A 81 12.79 -6.64 -14.45
C VAL A 81 13.19 -7.77 -15.44
N PRO A 82 13.28 -7.46 -16.74
CA PRO A 82 13.59 -8.48 -17.75
C PRO A 82 14.94 -9.11 -17.51
N GLY A 83 15.01 -10.44 -17.69
CA GLY A 83 16.25 -11.19 -17.46
C GLY A 83 16.59 -11.49 -16.01
N CYS A 84 15.75 -11.10 -15.05
CA CYS A 84 15.96 -11.39 -13.63
C CYS A 84 15.15 -12.60 -13.17
N ARG A 85 15.61 -13.27 -12.11
CA ARG A 85 14.83 -14.27 -11.37
C ARG A 85 13.87 -13.53 -10.44
N VAL A 86 12.56 -13.70 -10.64
CA VAL A 86 11.51 -12.98 -9.90
C VAL A 86 10.91 -13.88 -8.83
N LEU A 87 10.98 -13.43 -7.58
CA LEU A 87 10.46 -14.10 -6.41
C LEU A 87 9.42 -13.20 -5.71
N LEU A 88 8.31 -13.79 -5.24
CA LEU A 88 7.22 -13.10 -4.57
C LEU A 88 7.09 -13.62 -3.13
N VAL A 89 7.20 -12.72 -2.16
CA VAL A 89 7.10 -13.10 -0.74
C VAL A 89 5.67 -13.37 -0.35
N GLU A 90 5.42 -14.57 0.18
CA GLU A 90 4.15 -14.91 0.81
C GLU A 90 4.01 -14.22 2.16
N GLY A 91 2.81 -13.70 2.48
CA GLY A 91 2.53 -13.00 3.74
C GLY A 91 3.11 -11.59 3.85
N GLY A 92 3.86 -11.11 2.82
CA GLY A 92 4.34 -9.74 2.71
C GLY A 92 5.28 -9.29 3.82
N ILE A 93 5.25 -7.96 4.14
CA ILE A 93 6.19 -7.36 5.11
C ILE A 93 6.00 -7.90 6.53
N GLY A 94 4.77 -8.28 6.92
CA GLY A 94 4.51 -8.86 8.23
C GLY A 94 5.18 -10.21 8.41
N ALA A 95 5.16 -11.06 7.37
CA ALA A 95 5.84 -12.35 7.39
C ALA A 95 7.37 -12.19 7.37
N LEU A 96 7.90 -11.21 6.63
CA LEU A 96 9.33 -10.87 6.67
C LEU A 96 9.78 -10.44 8.07
N ALA A 97 8.98 -9.62 8.76
CA ALA A 97 9.25 -9.24 10.16
C ALA A 97 9.26 -10.46 11.09
N ALA A 98 8.28 -11.35 10.95
CA ALA A 98 8.21 -12.60 11.72
C ALA A 98 9.38 -13.56 11.40
N ALA A 99 9.94 -13.49 10.20
CA ALA A 99 11.14 -14.23 9.79
C ALA A 99 12.45 -13.57 10.26
N GLY A 100 12.40 -12.47 11.02
CA GLY A 100 13.56 -11.81 11.59
C GLY A 100 14.18 -10.69 10.72
N VAL A 101 13.56 -10.33 9.60
CA VAL A 101 14.00 -9.19 8.80
C VAL A 101 13.72 -7.90 9.56
N LYS A 102 14.75 -7.06 9.70
CA LYS A 102 14.61 -5.76 10.40
C LYS A 102 13.66 -4.83 9.64
N ILE A 103 12.65 -4.33 10.32
CA ILE A 103 11.74 -3.33 9.80
C ILE A 103 12.05 -1.99 10.47
N ALA A 104 12.25 -0.95 9.67
CA ALA A 104 12.27 0.42 10.15
C ALA A 104 10.83 0.92 10.25
N GLU A 105 10.43 1.43 11.41
CA GLU A 105 9.10 1.98 11.66
C GLU A 105 9.19 3.47 12.01
N ASP A 106 8.44 4.29 11.29
CA ASP A 106 8.23 5.69 11.68
C ASP A 106 6.88 5.84 12.40
N LYS A 107 6.93 5.87 13.72
CA LYS A 107 5.76 6.08 14.58
C LYS A 107 5.13 7.48 14.44
N ARG A 108 5.82 8.42 13.78
CA ARG A 108 5.33 9.79 13.52
C ARG A 108 4.65 9.90 12.16
N ALA A 109 4.74 8.89 11.32
CA ALA A 109 4.07 8.87 10.03
C ALA A 109 2.54 8.92 10.24
N PRO A 110 1.82 9.69 9.43
CA PRO A 110 0.36 9.81 9.55
C PRO A 110 -0.30 8.46 9.32
N ILE A 111 -1.47 8.27 9.90
CA ILE A 111 -2.28 7.06 9.68
C ILE A 111 -2.61 6.91 8.17
N PRO A 112 -2.82 5.68 7.67
CA PRO A 112 -3.14 5.43 6.25
C PRO A 112 -4.25 6.34 5.74
N ILE A 113 -4.08 6.89 4.53
CA ILE A 113 -5.08 7.78 3.91
C ILE A 113 -6.46 7.13 3.93
N MET A 114 -6.55 5.82 3.62
CA MET A 114 -7.83 5.10 3.63
C MET A 114 -8.48 5.05 5.03
N ARG A 115 -7.68 4.94 6.09
CA ARG A 115 -8.20 5.03 7.47
C ARG A 115 -8.67 6.44 7.80
N GLN A 116 -7.98 7.48 7.32
CA GLN A 116 -8.42 8.87 7.45
C GLN A 116 -9.76 9.08 6.74
N VAL A 117 -9.92 8.53 5.52
CA VAL A 117 -11.20 8.56 4.78
C VAL A 117 -12.31 7.90 5.59
N GLN A 118 -12.08 6.69 6.11
CA GLN A 118 -13.09 5.97 6.90
C GLN A 118 -13.50 6.75 8.17
N ILE A 119 -12.53 7.30 8.90
CA ILE A 119 -12.81 8.11 10.10
C ILE A 119 -13.59 9.36 9.73
N THR A 120 -13.15 10.11 8.72
CA THR A 120 -13.80 11.36 8.32
C THR A 120 -15.21 11.11 7.78
N ALA A 121 -15.37 10.18 6.84
CA ALA A 121 -16.67 9.87 6.25
C ALA A 121 -17.63 9.30 7.30
N GLY A 122 -17.17 8.35 8.13
CA GLY A 122 -17.98 7.78 9.20
C GLY A 122 -18.41 8.82 10.24
N SER A 123 -17.51 9.74 10.61
CA SER A 123 -17.85 10.86 11.53
C SER A 123 -18.90 11.80 10.94
N LEU A 124 -18.80 12.13 9.65
CA LEU A 124 -19.80 12.98 8.99
C LEU A 124 -21.17 12.30 8.87
N VAL A 125 -21.20 10.99 8.56
CA VAL A 125 -22.45 10.22 8.53
C VAL A 125 -23.07 10.17 9.92
N LEU A 126 -22.30 9.89 10.95
CA LEU A 126 -22.78 9.84 12.33
C LEU A 126 -23.30 11.22 12.79
N LEU A 127 -22.56 12.28 12.49
CA LEU A 127 -22.95 13.65 12.82
C LEU A 127 -24.28 14.03 12.15
N GLY A 128 -24.43 13.76 10.85
CA GLY A 128 -25.66 14.01 10.12
C GLY A 128 -26.85 13.20 10.66
N ALA A 129 -26.63 11.96 11.06
CA ALA A 129 -27.69 11.12 11.65
C ALA A 129 -28.12 11.64 13.03
N VAL A 130 -27.17 11.98 13.90
CA VAL A 130 -27.47 12.51 15.25
C VAL A 130 -28.17 13.86 15.18
N LEU A 131 -27.66 14.81 14.38
CA LEU A 131 -28.29 16.11 14.20
C LEU A 131 -29.66 15.99 13.54
N GLY A 132 -29.82 15.06 12.60
CA GLY A 132 -31.10 14.79 11.95
C GLY A 132 -32.16 14.23 12.92
N ALA A 133 -31.74 13.46 13.91
CA ALA A 133 -32.63 12.89 14.91
C ALA A 133 -32.94 13.86 16.06
N LEU A 134 -31.99 14.71 16.46
CA LEU A 134 -32.11 15.53 17.69
C LEU A 134 -32.38 17.01 17.43
N VAL A 135 -32.05 17.54 16.23
CA VAL A 135 -32.14 18.98 15.93
C VAL A 135 -33.13 19.24 14.79
N ASP A 136 -32.87 18.79 13.59
CA ASP A 136 -33.73 18.99 12.42
C ASP A 136 -33.54 17.84 11.41
N PRO A 137 -34.61 17.21 10.94
CA PRO A 137 -34.56 16.10 9.96
C PRO A 137 -33.76 16.42 8.67
N ARG A 138 -33.59 17.68 8.32
CA ARG A 138 -32.80 18.10 7.14
C ARG A 138 -31.35 17.67 7.22
N PHE A 139 -30.79 17.49 8.42
CA PHE A 139 -29.41 17.03 8.59
C PHE A 139 -29.20 15.57 8.14
N HIS A 140 -30.25 14.76 7.97
CA HIS A 140 -30.11 13.45 7.34
C HIS A 140 -29.60 13.54 5.88
N ALA A 141 -29.82 14.69 5.20
CA ALA A 141 -29.26 14.92 3.87
C ALA A 141 -27.72 14.87 3.85
N LEU A 142 -27.05 15.28 4.94
CA LEU A 142 -25.60 15.17 5.07
C LEU A 142 -25.16 13.69 5.06
N SER A 143 -25.84 12.84 5.86
CA SER A 143 -25.54 11.40 5.88
C SER A 143 -25.78 10.75 4.52
N ALA A 144 -26.89 11.10 3.86
CA ALA A 144 -27.23 10.59 2.54
C ALA A 144 -26.20 11.02 1.47
N PHE A 145 -25.76 12.28 1.49
CA PHE A 145 -24.76 12.80 0.57
C PHE A 145 -23.40 12.08 0.73
N VAL A 146 -22.93 11.93 1.97
CA VAL A 146 -21.66 11.23 2.22
C VAL A 146 -21.79 9.75 1.87
N GLY A 147 -22.91 9.11 2.21
CA GLY A 147 -23.18 7.72 1.84
C GLY A 147 -23.18 7.49 0.34
N ALA A 148 -23.85 8.36 -0.42
CA ALA A 148 -23.86 8.31 -1.89
C ALA A 148 -22.44 8.49 -2.48
N GLY A 149 -21.65 9.40 -1.91
CA GLY A 149 -20.24 9.59 -2.29
C GLY A 149 -19.39 8.35 -2.05
N LEU A 150 -19.61 7.62 -0.94
CA LEU A 150 -18.90 6.37 -0.65
C LEU A 150 -19.28 5.25 -1.63
N VAL A 151 -20.56 5.14 -1.97
CA VAL A 151 -21.03 4.17 -2.99
C VAL A 151 -20.41 4.49 -4.35
N PHE A 152 -20.45 5.76 -4.76
CA PHE A 152 -19.81 6.21 -6.00
C PHE A 152 -18.33 5.86 -6.03
N ALA A 153 -17.59 6.18 -4.96
CA ALA A 153 -16.17 5.89 -4.83
C ALA A 153 -15.88 4.38 -4.92
N GLY A 154 -16.75 3.54 -4.34
CA GLY A 154 -16.62 2.09 -4.41
C GLY A 154 -16.83 1.52 -5.82
N ILE A 155 -17.81 2.05 -6.56
CA ILE A 155 -18.10 1.60 -7.94
C ILE A 155 -17.02 2.06 -8.92
N MET A 156 -16.59 3.32 -8.82
CA MET A 156 -15.64 3.92 -9.76
C MET A 156 -14.18 3.63 -9.44
N GLY A 157 -13.90 3.08 -8.25
CA GLY A 157 -12.52 2.88 -7.78
C GLY A 157 -11.75 4.18 -7.50
N LEU A 158 -12.44 5.33 -7.51
CA LEU A 158 -11.87 6.65 -7.31
C LEU A 158 -12.51 7.29 -6.07
N CYS A 159 -11.69 7.64 -5.09
CA CYS A 159 -12.17 8.31 -3.87
C CYS A 159 -11.73 9.79 -3.85
N PRO A 160 -12.62 10.75 -4.15
CA PRO A 160 -12.28 12.17 -4.13
C PRO A 160 -11.76 12.64 -2.77
N MET A 161 -12.32 12.11 -1.67
CA MET A 161 -11.87 12.43 -0.32
C MET A 161 -10.43 11.97 -0.05
N ALA A 162 -10.02 10.81 -0.60
CA ALA A 162 -8.64 10.34 -0.49
C ALA A 162 -7.67 11.30 -1.17
N ASN A 163 -8.02 11.83 -2.34
CA ASN A 163 -7.21 12.83 -3.05
C ASN A 163 -7.09 14.14 -2.26
N VAL A 164 -8.19 14.61 -1.66
CA VAL A 164 -8.15 15.80 -0.80
C VAL A 164 -7.27 15.57 0.42
N LEU A 165 -7.43 14.44 1.10
CA LEU A 165 -6.62 14.09 2.28
C LEU A 165 -5.13 13.93 1.94
N ALA A 166 -4.79 13.40 0.76
CA ALA A 166 -3.41 13.28 0.30
C ALA A 166 -2.72 14.67 0.16
N LEU A 167 -3.48 15.72 -0.17
CA LEU A 167 -2.96 17.09 -0.29
C LEU A 167 -2.74 17.77 1.05
N MET A 168 -3.23 17.21 2.18
CA MET A 168 -3.11 17.82 3.49
C MET A 168 -1.64 17.87 3.97
N PRO A 169 -1.25 18.93 4.72
CA PRO A 169 0.15 19.15 5.10
C PRO A 169 0.78 17.97 5.86
N TRP A 170 -0.01 17.27 6.67
CA TRP A 170 0.47 16.11 7.43
C TRP A 170 0.69 14.85 6.58
N ASN A 171 0.05 14.75 5.41
CA ASN A 171 0.22 13.63 4.48
C ASN A 171 1.30 13.90 3.42
N ARG A 172 1.67 15.17 3.16
CA ARG A 172 2.71 15.54 2.18
C ARG A 172 4.11 15.03 2.52
N ARG A 173 4.38 14.69 3.78
CA ARG A 173 5.67 14.13 4.21
C ARG A 173 5.85 12.66 3.85
N ALA A 174 4.81 11.99 3.40
CA ALA A 174 4.81 10.57 3.02
C ALA A 174 4.83 10.35 1.50
N ALA A 175 4.85 11.42 0.71
CA ALA A 175 4.85 11.37 -0.76
C ALA A 175 6.26 11.56 -1.33
#